data_e9a188419010d647d16cba5e94a17f53
#
_entry.id   e9a188419010d647d16cba5e94a17f53
#
_cell.length_a   1.000
_cell.length_b   1.000
_cell.length_c   1.000
_cell.angle_alpha   90.00
_cell.angle_beta   90.00
_cell.angle_gamma   90.00
#
_symmetry.space_group_name_H-M   'P 1'
#
loop_
_entity.id
_entity.type
_entity.pdbx_description
1 polymer ?
#
loop_
_entity_poly.entity_id
_entity_poly.type
_entity_poly.pdbx_seq_one_letter_code
_entity_poly.pdbx_strand_id
1 'polypeptide(L)'
;MRNSVILSIFFLSQLVNAQDIKLKNNQGGLISLGVRSTISAFNDSKTNNFGKGIGGQFRMQLSERVNTDWFFDYLTSDIGSVANRTDYHIGWSVLFYPYLKENQLFKPYILAGHCFDYSYMMENVDKNNSAERWSSAVQAGIGTHINLTKRMDLSLTSQYMIHLGGHIDPVINLNSVSFQNETGVSLEGHLLLTVGFNYKLNDLW
;
A
#
# COMPACT_ATOMS: atom_id res chain seq x y z
N MET A 1 27.90 -11.62 -8.01
CA MET A 1 26.63 -10.92 -8.25
C MET A 1 25.92 -11.33 -9.57
N ARG A 2 26.62 -11.45 -10.71
CA ARG A 2 26.02 -11.81 -12.02
C ARG A 2 25.34 -13.19 -12.04
N ASN A 3 25.87 -14.18 -11.34
CA ASN A 3 25.32 -15.54 -11.29
C ASN A 3 24.06 -15.67 -10.40
N SER A 4 23.92 -14.81 -9.38
CA SER A 4 22.75 -14.82 -8.50
C SER A 4 21.49 -14.27 -9.22
N VAL A 5 21.65 -13.30 -10.10
CA VAL A 5 20.55 -12.73 -10.90
C VAL A 5 20.05 -13.76 -11.91
N ILE A 6 20.93 -14.51 -12.55
CA ILE A 6 20.56 -15.56 -13.52
C ILE A 6 19.82 -16.69 -12.81
N LEU A 7 20.23 -17.08 -11.61
CA LEU A 7 19.56 -18.11 -10.81
C LEU A 7 18.16 -17.67 -10.40
N SER A 8 17.97 -16.38 -10.03
CA SER A 8 16.66 -15.83 -9.69
C SER A 8 15.71 -15.78 -10.88
N ILE A 9 16.20 -15.45 -12.07
CA ILE A 9 15.42 -15.46 -13.32
C ILE A 9 15.03 -16.90 -13.70
N PHE A 10 15.92 -17.87 -13.51
CA PHE A 10 15.63 -19.28 -13.77
C PHE A 10 14.57 -19.85 -12.81
N PHE A 11 14.62 -19.49 -11.52
CA PHE A 11 13.58 -19.86 -10.54
C PHE A 11 12.23 -19.22 -10.89
N LEU A 12 12.18 -17.96 -11.29
CA LEU A 12 10.97 -17.30 -11.75
C LEU A 12 10.37 -17.97 -13.00
N SER A 13 11.21 -18.43 -13.93
CA SER A 13 10.72 -19.11 -15.15
C SER A 13 10.10 -20.49 -14.87
N GLN A 14 10.54 -21.18 -13.82
CA GLN A 14 9.95 -22.46 -13.39
C GLN A 14 8.57 -22.29 -12.75
N LEU A 15 8.32 -21.16 -12.06
CA LEU A 15 7.02 -20.82 -11.50
C LEU A 15 5.96 -20.55 -12.59
N VAL A 16 6.38 -20.10 -13.77
CA VAL A 16 5.47 -19.80 -14.89
C VAL A 16 4.96 -21.07 -15.56
N ASN A 17 5.70 -22.18 -15.51
CA ASN A 17 5.35 -23.46 -16.13
C ASN A 17 4.58 -24.43 -15.21
N ALA A 18 4.37 -24.07 -13.94
CA ALA A 18 3.70 -24.92 -13.00
C ALA A 18 2.18 -24.82 -13.14
N GLN A 19 1.59 -25.83 -13.76
CA GLN A 19 0.18 -26.23 -13.79
C GLN A 19 -0.79 -25.34 -14.59
N ASP A 20 -1.57 -26.00 -15.44
CA ASP A 20 -2.85 -25.52 -15.98
C ASP A 20 -3.88 -25.42 -14.86
N ILE A 21 -3.73 -24.38 -14.02
CA ILE A 21 -4.71 -24.06 -13.00
C ILE A 21 -5.96 -23.56 -13.74
N LYS A 22 -7.04 -24.32 -13.67
CA LYS A 22 -8.36 -23.91 -14.14
C LYS A 22 -8.84 -22.78 -13.20
N LEU A 23 -8.50 -21.55 -13.52
CA LEU A 23 -9.05 -20.40 -12.82
C LEU A 23 -10.54 -20.32 -13.13
N LYS A 24 -11.38 -20.62 -12.16
CA LYS A 24 -12.81 -20.36 -12.24
C LYS A 24 -12.99 -18.84 -12.14
N ASN A 25 -13.22 -18.21 -13.28
CA ASN A 25 -13.46 -16.77 -13.31
C ASN A 25 -14.70 -16.43 -12.47
N ASN A 26 -14.55 -15.44 -11.57
CA ASN A 26 -15.59 -14.85 -10.73
C ASN A 26 -16.13 -15.68 -9.55
N GLN A 27 -15.54 -16.78 -9.19
CA GLN A 27 -15.90 -17.51 -7.97
C GLN A 27 -14.97 -17.16 -6.81
N GLY A 28 -15.38 -17.41 -5.56
CA GLY A 28 -14.50 -17.30 -4.40
C GLY A 28 -13.34 -18.30 -4.47
N GLY A 29 -12.30 -18.10 -3.66
CA GLY A 29 -11.15 -18.99 -3.56
C GLY A 29 -9.90 -18.53 -4.27
N LEU A 30 -9.98 -17.54 -5.14
CA LEU A 30 -8.83 -17.06 -5.90
C LEU A 30 -7.86 -16.29 -4.99
N ILE A 31 -6.60 -16.76 -4.94
CA ILE A 31 -5.52 -16.08 -4.24
C ILE A 31 -4.53 -15.47 -5.22
N SER A 32 -3.98 -14.32 -4.85
CA SER A 32 -2.95 -13.64 -5.65
C SER A 32 -1.93 -12.95 -4.77
N LEU A 33 -0.70 -12.85 -5.29
CA LEU A 33 0.38 -12.07 -4.73
C LEU A 33 0.74 -10.94 -5.68
N GLY A 34 1.18 -9.82 -5.12
CA GLY A 34 1.53 -8.66 -5.92
C GLY A 34 2.58 -7.78 -5.27
N VAL A 35 3.11 -6.90 -6.10
CA VAL A 35 3.93 -5.77 -5.69
C VAL A 35 3.15 -4.49 -5.94
N ARG A 36 3.39 -3.46 -5.12
CA ARG A 36 2.68 -2.19 -5.23
C ARG A 36 3.63 -1.00 -5.07
N SER A 37 3.31 0.09 -5.74
CA SER A 37 3.95 1.38 -5.56
C SER A 37 2.91 2.40 -5.17
N THR A 38 3.20 3.16 -4.13
CA THR A 38 2.25 4.11 -3.53
C THR A 38 2.86 5.50 -3.50
N ILE A 39 2.04 6.49 -3.86
CA ILE A 39 2.31 7.91 -3.66
C ILE A 39 1.34 8.37 -2.57
N SER A 40 1.87 9.04 -1.55
CA SER A 40 1.11 9.61 -0.45
C SER A 40 1.12 11.13 -0.54
N ALA A 41 -0.05 11.75 -0.51
CA ALA A 41 -0.21 13.19 -0.36
C ALA A 41 -0.74 13.46 1.05
N PHE A 42 0.12 13.98 1.93
CA PHE A 42 -0.24 14.33 3.29
C PHE A 42 -1.07 15.62 3.32
N ASN A 43 -2.08 15.67 4.20
CA ASN A 43 -2.92 16.84 4.40
C ASN A 43 -2.30 17.82 5.42
N ASP A 44 -0.99 17.79 5.59
CA ASP A 44 -0.30 18.74 6.46
C ASP A 44 -0.06 20.06 5.70
N SER A 45 -0.69 21.13 6.20
CA SER A 45 -0.67 22.46 5.58
C SER A 45 0.70 23.15 5.61
N LYS A 46 1.65 22.66 6.40
CA LYS A 46 2.96 23.33 6.60
C LYS A 46 4.03 22.86 5.61
N THR A 47 3.87 21.69 5.05
CA THR A 47 4.83 21.13 4.09
C THR A 47 4.09 20.35 3.01
N ASN A 48 4.14 20.83 1.76
CA ASN A 48 3.60 20.11 0.59
C ASN A 48 4.44 18.86 0.30
N ASN A 49 4.41 17.89 1.21
CA ASN A 49 5.24 16.70 1.12
C ASN A 49 4.49 15.55 0.47
N PHE A 50 5.05 15.07 -0.63
CA PHE A 50 4.64 13.83 -1.23
C PHE A 50 5.56 12.71 -0.73
N GLY A 51 4.95 11.69 -0.11
CA GLY A 51 5.62 10.43 0.16
C GLY A 51 5.58 9.54 -1.09
N LYS A 52 6.58 8.71 -1.25
CA LYS A 52 6.62 7.66 -2.27
C LYS A 52 7.15 6.37 -1.66
N GLY A 53 6.62 5.26 -2.13
CA GLY A 53 7.05 3.99 -1.57
C GLY A 53 6.72 2.80 -2.45
N ILE A 54 7.16 1.66 -1.93
CA ILE A 54 6.95 0.36 -2.52
C ILE A 54 6.44 -0.60 -1.44
N GLY A 55 5.74 -1.62 -1.88
CA GLY A 55 5.20 -2.60 -0.96
C GLY A 55 4.84 -3.92 -1.64
N GLY A 56 4.27 -4.79 -0.85
CA GLY A 56 3.71 -6.06 -1.28
C GLY A 56 2.25 -6.17 -0.91
N GLN A 57 1.53 -7.01 -1.63
CA GLN A 57 0.13 -7.29 -1.33
C GLN A 57 -0.22 -8.76 -1.57
N PHE A 58 -1.13 -9.25 -0.75
CA PHE A 58 -1.75 -10.56 -0.88
C PHE A 58 -3.26 -10.37 -0.94
N ARG A 59 -3.90 -10.92 -1.97
CA ARG A 59 -5.36 -10.87 -2.12
C ARG A 59 -5.96 -12.25 -2.05
N MET A 60 -7.12 -12.33 -1.41
CA MET A 60 -7.94 -13.53 -1.36
C MET A 60 -9.39 -13.17 -1.69
N GLN A 61 -9.89 -13.68 -2.80
CA GLN A 61 -11.27 -13.49 -3.21
C GLN A 61 -12.17 -14.43 -2.41
N LEU A 62 -13.02 -13.88 -1.56
CA LEU A 62 -13.93 -14.64 -0.70
C LEU A 62 -15.21 -15.05 -1.44
N SER A 63 -15.67 -14.18 -2.33
CA SER A 63 -16.85 -14.44 -3.17
C SER A 63 -16.73 -13.67 -4.48
N GLU A 64 -17.71 -13.81 -5.37
CA GLU A 64 -17.73 -13.07 -6.64
C GLU A 64 -17.61 -11.56 -6.46
N ARG A 65 -18.21 -11.01 -5.38
CA ARG A 65 -18.29 -9.58 -5.11
C ARG A 65 -17.37 -9.10 -4.00
N VAL A 66 -16.73 -9.99 -3.27
CA VAL A 66 -15.96 -9.62 -2.09
C VAL A 66 -14.54 -10.20 -2.19
N ASN A 67 -13.56 -9.34 -2.02
CA ASN A 67 -12.16 -9.68 -1.95
C ASN A 67 -11.55 -9.08 -0.68
N THR A 68 -10.47 -9.65 -0.18
CA THR A 68 -9.63 -9.05 0.86
C THR A 68 -8.24 -8.78 0.29
N ASP A 69 -7.70 -7.63 0.61
CA ASP A 69 -6.36 -7.22 0.23
C ASP A 69 -5.55 -6.94 1.50
N TRP A 70 -4.49 -7.68 1.72
CA TRP A 70 -3.54 -7.53 2.82
C TRP A 70 -2.28 -6.94 2.25
N PHE A 71 -1.75 -5.90 2.86
CA PHE A 71 -0.63 -5.17 2.31
C PHE A 71 0.39 -4.74 3.35
N PHE A 72 1.59 -4.56 2.87
CA PHE A 72 2.68 -3.90 3.55
C PHE A 72 3.28 -2.85 2.62
N ASP A 73 3.40 -1.60 3.08
CA ASP A 73 4.06 -0.51 2.34
C ASP A 73 5.21 0.08 3.17
N TYR A 74 6.27 0.41 2.48
CA TYR A 74 7.38 1.22 2.94
C TYR A 74 7.37 2.53 2.16
N LEU A 75 7.12 3.65 2.84
CA LEU A 75 7.05 4.97 2.22
C LEU A 75 8.12 5.90 2.82
N THR A 76 8.62 6.79 2.01
CA THR A 76 9.55 7.84 2.44
C THR A 76 9.08 9.17 1.91
N SER A 77 9.26 10.23 2.72
CA SER A 77 9.00 11.61 2.34
C SER A 77 10.06 12.53 2.93
N ASP A 78 10.32 13.63 2.23
CA ASP A 78 11.22 14.69 2.70
C ASP A 78 10.43 15.74 3.47
N ILE A 79 10.95 16.23 4.57
CA ILE A 79 10.36 17.29 5.38
C ILE A 79 11.23 18.54 5.23
N GLY A 80 10.89 19.40 4.26
CA GLY A 80 11.55 20.69 4.05
C GLY A 80 13.06 20.63 3.82
N SER A 81 13.56 19.49 3.33
CA SER A 81 15.00 19.20 3.13
C SER A 81 15.83 19.16 4.42
N VAL A 82 15.23 19.28 5.59
CA VAL A 82 15.90 19.26 6.90
C VAL A 82 15.72 17.93 7.64
N ALA A 83 14.65 17.19 7.34
CA ALA A 83 14.39 15.89 7.94
C ALA A 83 13.75 14.93 6.92
N ASN A 84 13.79 13.64 7.25
CA ASN A 84 13.14 12.58 6.48
C ASN A 84 12.09 11.89 7.35
N ARG A 85 10.96 11.55 6.74
CA ARG A 85 9.93 10.69 7.32
C ARG A 85 9.93 9.36 6.61
N THR A 86 9.83 8.30 7.37
CA THR A 86 9.66 6.92 6.90
C THR A 86 8.42 6.35 7.55
N ASP A 87 7.48 5.83 6.73
CA ASP A 87 6.26 5.20 7.20
C ASP A 87 6.22 3.74 6.77
N TYR A 88 5.84 2.88 7.71
CA TYR A 88 5.57 1.46 7.47
C TYR A 88 4.09 1.21 7.71
N HIS A 89 3.38 0.84 6.66
CA HIS A 89 1.97 0.50 6.73
C HIS A 89 1.80 -1.02 6.65
N ILE A 90 1.11 -1.60 7.61
CA ILE A 90 0.69 -3.01 7.58
C ILE A 90 -0.82 -3.00 7.75
N GLY A 91 -1.56 -3.40 6.74
CA GLY A 91 -2.99 -3.28 6.77
C GLY A 91 -3.75 -4.29 5.93
N TRP A 92 -5.05 -4.18 6.00
CA TRP A 92 -5.97 -4.96 5.20
C TRP A 92 -7.17 -4.12 4.77
N SER A 93 -7.77 -4.50 3.66
CA SER A 93 -8.99 -3.89 3.12
C SER A 93 -9.94 -4.97 2.64
N VAL A 94 -11.22 -4.71 2.77
CA VAL A 94 -12.25 -5.44 2.05
C VAL A 94 -12.58 -4.65 0.79
N LEU A 95 -12.57 -5.33 -0.35
CA LEU A 95 -12.92 -4.80 -1.65
C LEU A 95 -14.29 -5.34 -2.04
N PHE A 96 -15.21 -4.45 -2.39
CA PHE A 96 -16.52 -4.80 -2.89
C PHE A 96 -16.64 -4.40 -4.36
N TYR A 97 -17.07 -5.34 -5.21
CA TYR A 97 -17.28 -5.16 -6.63
C TYR A 97 -18.78 -4.90 -6.91
N PRO A 98 -19.19 -3.64 -7.11
CA PRO A 98 -20.60 -3.30 -7.35
C PRO A 98 -21.11 -3.82 -8.69
N TYR A 99 -20.21 -3.95 -9.65
CA TYR A 99 -20.51 -4.37 -11.01
C TYR A 99 -19.69 -5.60 -11.42
N LEU A 100 -20.37 -6.66 -11.85
CA LEU A 100 -19.77 -7.88 -12.34
C LEU A 100 -20.21 -8.13 -13.78
N LYS A 101 -19.25 -8.34 -14.66
CA LYS A 101 -19.46 -8.79 -16.02
C LYS A 101 -18.40 -9.83 -16.35
N GLU A 102 -18.75 -10.87 -17.08
CA GLU A 102 -17.79 -11.85 -17.54
C GLU A 102 -16.73 -11.21 -18.45
N ASN A 103 -15.49 -11.64 -18.28
CA ASN A 103 -14.33 -11.22 -19.09
C ASN A 103 -14.13 -9.69 -19.21
N GLN A 104 -14.52 -8.95 -18.17
CA GLN A 104 -14.31 -7.50 -18.18
C GLN A 104 -12.82 -7.14 -18.03
N LEU A 105 -12.36 -6.20 -18.84
CA LEU A 105 -11.01 -5.64 -18.74
C LEU A 105 -10.86 -4.84 -17.43
N PHE A 106 -11.83 -4.00 -17.12
CA PHE A 106 -11.86 -3.16 -15.92
C PHE A 106 -12.85 -3.71 -14.90
N LYS A 107 -12.37 -4.01 -13.70
CA LYS A 107 -13.19 -4.50 -12.58
C LYS A 107 -13.16 -3.46 -11.44
N PRO A 108 -14.07 -2.47 -11.45
CA PRO A 108 -14.11 -1.42 -10.44
C PRO A 108 -14.51 -1.98 -9.07
N TYR A 109 -13.99 -1.35 -8.01
CA TYR A 109 -14.32 -1.69 -6.63
C TYR A 109 -14.34 -0.45 -5.73
N ILE A 110 -15.06 -0.58 -4.62
CA ILE A 110 -14.93 0.27 -3.45
C ILE A 110 -14.20 -0.53 -2.38
N LEU A 111 -13.44 0.15 -1.54
CA LEU A 111 -12.71 -0.50 -0.47
C LEU A 111 -12.89 0.25 0.85
N ALA A 112 -12.81 -0.52 1.94
CA ALA A 112 -12.68 -0.01 3.29
C ALA A 112 -11.79 -0.97 4.08
N GLY A 113 -11.02 -0.43 5.03
CA GLY A 113 -10.08 -1.26 5.77
C GLY A 113 -9.43 -0.54 6.94
N HIS A 114 -8.45 -1.23 7.49
CA HIS A 114 -7.68 -0.79 8.64
C HIS A 114 -6.20 -1.00 8.38
N CYS A 115 -5.38 -0.13 8.98
CA CYS A 115 -3.93 -0.17 8.88
C CYS A 115 -3.31 0.11 10.25
N PHE A 116 -2.21 -0.58 10.57
CA PHE A 116 -1.24 -0.17 11.57
C PHE A 116 -0.13 0.59 10.87
N ASP A 117 0.18 1.75 11.41
CA ASP A 117 1.19 2.65 10.87
C ASP A 117 2.28 2.90 11.92
N TYR A 118 3.52 2.71 11.50
CA TYR A 118 4.69 3.12 12.24
C TYR A 118 5.41 4.20 11.45
N SER A 119 5.47 5.41 12.03
CA SER A 119 6.15 6.57 11.45
C SER A 119 7.44 6.84 12.21
N TYR A 120 8.52 7.03 11.50
CA TYR A 120 9.83 7.43 12.01
C TYR A 120 10.31 8.69 11.29
N MET A 121 10.59 9.74 12.06
CA MET A 121 11.11 11.01 11.56
C MET A 121 12.51 11.23 12.11
N MET A 122 13.43 11.71 11.28
CA MET A 122 14.83 11.92 11.64
C MET A 122 15.39 13.16 10.94
N GLU A 123 16.08 14.01 11.70
CA GLU A 123 16.80 15.15 11.15
C GLU A 123 17.99 14.71 10.29
N ASN A 124 18.24 15.44 9.18
CA ASN A 124 19.31 15.08 8.24
C ASN A 124 20.72 15.32 8.80
N VAL A 125 20.88 16.36 9.62
CA VAL A 125 22.17 16.79 10.16
C VAL A 125 22.47 16.09 11.50
N ASP A 126 21.51 16.13 12.42
CA ASP A 126 21.64 15.43 13.71
C ASP A 126 20.72 14.19 13.77
N LYS A 127 21.32 13.05 13.51
CA LYS A 127 20.61 11.76 13.53
C LYS A 127 20.12 11.32 14.91
N ASN A 128 20.59 11.97 15.99
CA ASN A 128 20.07 11.71 17.33
C ASN A 128 18.74 12.45 17.57
N ASN A 129 18.46 13.50 16.78
CA ASN A 129 17.18 14.19 16.79
C ASN A 129 16.19 13.42 15.92
N SER A 130 15.42 12.55 16.55
CA SER A 130 14.44 11.70 15.90
C SER A 130 13.19 11.53 16.76
N ALA A 131 12.07 11.22 16.11
CA ALA A 131 10.81 10.91 16.76
C ALA A 131 10.14 9.74 16.06
N GLU A 132 9.42 8.93 16.81
CA GLU A 132 8.70 7.78 16.30
C GLU A 132 7.28 7.73 16.86
N ARG A 133 6.38 7.12 16.09
CA ARG A 133 4.98 6.97 16.48
C ARG A 133 4.42 5.66 15.93
N TRP A 134 3.66 4.99 16.76
CA TRP A 134 2.73 3.95 16.34
C TRP A 134 1.32 4.51 16.33
N SER A 135 0.59 4.26 15.27
CA SER A 135 -0.81 4.63 15.16
C SER A 135 -1.64 3.53 14.51
N SER A 136 -2.94 3.65 14.69
CA SER A 136 -3.95 2.87 14.00
C SER A 136 -4.61 3.80 12.99
N ALA A 137 -4.96 3.29 11.82
CA ALA A 137 -5.61 4.07 10.79
C ALA A 137 -6.79 3.32 10.18
N VAL A 138 -7.82 4.05 9.82
CA VAL A 138 -8.92 3.56 8.99
C VAL A 138 -8.80 4.13 7.60
N GLN A 139 -9.20 3.35 6.61
CA GLN A 139 -9.07 3.77 5.22
C GLN A 139 -10.32 3.40 4.42
N ALA A 140 -10.63 4.25 3.45
CA ALA A 140 -11.68 4.00 2.48
C ALA A 140 -11.27 4.56 1.12
N GLY A 141 -11.78 3.98 0.04
CA GLY A 141 -11.40 4.42 -1.29
C GLY A 141 -12.11 3.67 -2.41
N ILE A 142 -11.64 3.96 -3.60
CA ILE A 142 -12.10 3.34 -4.84
C ILE A 142 -10.92 2.85 -5.66
N GLY A 143 -11.15 1.89 -6.51
CA GLY A 143 -10.12 1.42 -7.43
C GLY A 143 -10.68 0.58 -8.56
N THR A 144 -9.77 0.06 -9.37
CA THR A 144 -10.10 -0.88 -10.42
C THR A 144 -8.97 -1.87 -10.64
N HIS A 145 -9.33 -3.11 -10.93
CA HIS A 145 -8.39 -4.07 -11.50
C HIS A 145 -8.49 -4.01 -13.02
N ILE A 146 -7.34 -4.00 -13.68
CA ILE A 146 -7.21 -4.09 -15.14
C ILE A 146 -6.67 -5.49 -15.42
N ASN A 147 -7.54 -6.38 -15.87
CA ASN A 147 -7.18 -7.77 -16.15
C ASN A 147 -6.37 -7.85 -17.46
N LEU A 148 -5.05 -7.99 -17.35
CA LEU A 148 -4.14 -8.11 -18.50
C LEU A 148 -4.20 -9.49 -19.13
N THR A 149 -4.26 -10.51 -18.28
CA THR A 149 -4.39 -11.91 -18.67
C THR A 149 -5.29 -12.64 -17.67
N LYS A 150 -5.54 -13.92 -17.87
CA LYS A 150 -6.26 -14.74 -16.88
C LYS A 150 -5.54 -14.77 -15.51
N ARG A 151 -4.20 -14.65 -15.50
CA ARG A 151 -3.38 -14.74 -14.27
C ARG A 151 -2.81 -13.42 -13.79
N MET A 152 -2.81 -12.36 -14.60
CA MET A 152 -2.16 -11.09 -14.26
C MET A 152 -3.15 -9.95 -14.33
N ASP A 153 -3.12 -9.10 -13.33
CA ASP A 153 -3.84 -7.84 -13.32
C ASP A 153 -2.99 -6.70 -12.77
N LEU A 154 -3.29 -5.49 -13.21
CA LEU A 154 -2.89 -4.25 -12.57
C LEU A 154 -4.03 -3.78 -11.68
N SER A 155 -3.71 -3.21 -10.54
CA SER A 155 -4.66 -2.50 -9.68
C SER A 155 -4.30 -1.02 -9.63
N LEU A 156 -5.30 -0.16 -9.78
CA LEU A 156 -5.21 1.27 -9.55
C LEU A 156 -6.14 1.61 -8.40
N THR A 157 -5.60 2.19 -7.34
CA THR A 157 -6.35 2.49 -6.11
C THR A 157 -6.14 3.94 -5.72
N SER A 158 -7.22 4.62 -5.36
CA SER A 158 -7.22 5.91 -4.68
C SER A 158 -7.95 5.74 -3.36
N GLN A 159 -7.25 5.93 -2.26
CA GLN A 159 -7.81 5.75 -0.92
C GLN A 159 -7.40 6.89 0.00
N TYR A 160 -8.29 7.25 0.90
CA TYR A 160 -8.02 8.19 1.97
C TYR A 160 -7.83 7.42 3.27
N MET A 161 -6.73 7.68 3.96
CA MET A 161 -6.37 7.07 5.24
C MET A 161 -6.43 8.14 6.32
N ILE A 162 -7.07 7.83 7.44
CA ILE A 162 -7.19 8.69 8.62
C ILE A 162 -6.52 7.98 9.78
N HIS A 163 -5.48 8.60 10.35
CA HIS A 163 -4.79 8.10 11.52
C HIS A 163 -5.57 8.42 12.79
N LEU A 164 -5.63 7.45 13.69
CA LEU A 164 -6.29 7.54 14.98
C LEU A 164 -5.19 7.49 16.05
N GLY A 165 -4.80 8.63 16.59
CA GLY A 165 -3.74 8.68 17.62
C GLY A 165 -3.05 10.02 17.70
N GLY A 166 -1.96 10.08 18.49
CA GLY A 166 -1.13 11.26 18.59
C GLY A 166 -0.46 11.62 17.27
N HIS A 167 -0.06 12.86 17.12
CA HIS A 167 0.61 13.40 15.93
C HIS A 167 2.03 13.87 16.31
N ILE A 168 2.97 13.75 15.38
CA ILE A 168 4.30 14.36 15.48
C ILE A 168 4.35 15.55 14.54
N ASP A 169 4.38 16.75 15.11
CA ASP A 169 4.52 18.00 14.35
C ASP A 169 6.01 18.35 14.17
N PRO A 170 6.55 18.34 12.94
CA PRO A 170 7.88 18.83 12.67
C PRO A 170 7.86 20.38 12.62
N VAL A 171 8.47 21.04 13.58
CA VAL A 171 8.64 22.50 13.59
C VAL A 171 9.99 22.83 13.01
N ILE A 172 9.99 23.42 11.82
CA ILE A 172 11.21 23.79 11.07
C ILE A 172 11.68 25.17 11.55
N ASN A 173 12.92 25.25 12.04
CA ASN A 173 13.61 26.48 12.45
C ASN A 173 14.86 26.68 11.61
N LEU A 174 14.85 27.61 10.64
CA LEU A 174 15.99 27.92 9.75
C LEU A 174 16.72 26.69 9.18
N ASN A 175 17.57 26.03 9.95
CA ASN A 175 18.36 24.86 9.54
C ASN A 175 18.23 23.66 10.48
N SER A 176 17.27 23.65 11.40
CA SER A 176 17.00 22.58 12.32
C SER A 176 15.51 22.26 12.39
N VAL A 177 15.18 21.08 12.86
CA VAL A 177 13.80 20.66 13.09
C VAL A 177 13.65 20.23 14.55
N SER A 178 12.53 20.59 15.17
CA SER A 178 12.12 20.03 16.47
C SER A 178 10.85 19.23 16.28
N PHE A 179 10.80 18.02 16.84
CA PHE A 179 9.64 17.14 16.76
C PHE A 179 8.80 17.34 18.02
N GLN A 180 7.57 17.80 17.87
CA GLN A 180 6.62 17.99 18.97
C GLN A 180 5.59 16.89 18.95
N ASN A 181 5.49 16.13 20.05
CA ASN A 181 4.47 15.11 20.21
C ASN A 181 3.19 15.75 20.73
N GLU A 182 2.16 15.80 19.91
CA GLU A 182 0.83 16.19 20.33
C GLU A 182 0.09 14.99 20.93
N THR A 183 -0.28 15.09 22.20
CA THR A 183 -0.99 14.03 22.97
C THR A 183 -2.52 14.10 22.82
N GLY A 184 -3.04 14.67 21.73
CA GLY A 184 -4.46 14.74 21.41
C GLY A 184 -4.87 13.66 20.38
N VAL A 185 -6.18 13.46 20.21
CA VAL A 185 -6.69 12.73 19.05
C VAL A 185 -6.53 13.64 17.85
N SER A 186 -5.45 13.49 17.12
CA SER A 186 -5.26 14.13 15.82
C SER A 186 -5.85 13.21 14.74
N LEU A 187 -6.69 13.77 13.87
CA LEU A 187 -7.19 13.10 12.68
C LEU A 187 -6.30 13.49 11.48
N GLU A 188 -5.03 13.12 11.55
CA GLU A 188 -4.15 13.27 10.39
C GLU A 188 -4.63 12.35 9.28
N GLY A 189 -4.82 12.91 8.10
CA GLY A 189 -5.25 12.13 6.94
C GLY A 189 -4.34 12.34 5.75
N HIS A 190 -4.23 11.34 4.90
CA HIS A 190 -3.54 11.45 3.64
C HIS A 190 -4.23 10.67 2.52
N LEU A 191 -4.10 11.20 1.31
CA LEU A 191 -4.54 10.54 0.10
C LEU A 191 -3.41 9.62 -0.39
N LEU A 192 -3.73 8.35 -0.58
CA LEU A 192 -2.83 7.35 -1.15
C LEU A 192 -3.28 7.01 -2.56
N LEU A 193 -2.37 7.14 -3.51
CA LEU A 193 -2.53 6.66 -4.88
C LEU A 193 -1.60 5.48 -5.10
N THR A 194 -2.17 4.31 -5.37
CA THR A 194 -1.42 3.06 -5.47
C THR A 194 -1.60 2.40 -6.84
N VAL A 195 -0.50 1.97 -7.41
CA VAL A 195 -0.44 1.08 -8.58
C VAL A 195 0.12 -0.25 -8.13
N GLY A 196 -0.62 -1.33 -8.35
CA GLY A 196 -0.20 -2.68 -8.01
C GLY A 196 -0.15 -3.60 -9.24
N PHE A 197 0.79 -4.53 -9.27
CA PHE A 197 0.84 -5.63 -10.22
C PHE A 197 0.65 -6.94 -9.46
N ASN A 198 -0.31 -7.76 -9.89
CA ASN A 198 -0.70 -8.97 -9.19
C ASN A 198 -0.64 -10.17 -10.10
N TYR A 199 -0.22 -11.29 -9.50
CA TYR A 199 -0.24 -12.60 -10.12
C TYR A 199 -1.17 -13.54 -9.34
N LYS A 200 -2.15 -14.11 -10.04
CA LYS A 200 -3.13 -15.06 -9.50
C LYS A 200 -2.47 -16.44 -9.41
N LEU A 201 -2.34 -16.94 -8.19
CA LEU A 201 -1.58 -18.17 -7.91
C LEU A 201 -2.45 -19.41 -8.11
N ASN A 202 -3.56 -19.48 -7.40
CA ASN A 202 -4.42 -20.66 -7.35
C ASN A 202 -5.86 -20.30 -6.98
N ASP A 203 -6.73 -21.25 -7.22
CA ASP A 203 -8.11 -21.30 -6.78
C ASP A 203 -8.19 -22.36 -5.67
N LEU A 204 -8.67 -21.98 -4.48
CA LEU A 204 -8.65 -22.85 -3.29
C LEU A 204 -9.88 -23.76 -3.20
N TRP A 205 -11.02 -23.40 -3.84
CA TRP A 205 -12.27 -24.19 -3.85
C TRP A 205 -13.13 -23.98 -5.10
#